data_52c5f590d6382c73ef319905b64508f3
#
_entry.id   52c5f590d6382c73ef319905b64508f3
#
_cell.length_a   1.000
_cell.length_b   1.000
_cell.length_c   1.000
_cell.angle_alpha   90.00
_cell.angle_beta   90.00
_cell.angle_gamma   90.00
#
_symmetry.space_group_name_H-M   'P 1'
#
loop_
_entity.id
_entity.type
_entity.pdbx_description
1 polymer ?
#
loop_
_entity_poly.entity_id
_entity_poly.type
_entity_poly.pdbx_seq_one_letter_code
_entity_poly.pdbx_strand_id
1 'polypeptide(L)'
;MKEEVKLPVTNENGYYEIRLESIGGLGANLCGKMIGELGAVFMGLNAASFSSYGSEKRGSPVKAYIRWSAQGQEIGINSPVEEPHILGLFHEALAGKLPVTAGVTEKTKVIVNTDASPMEMRKRLKLCGGEIICIDALKIAMESKTR
;
A
#
# COMPACT_ATOMS: atom_id res chain seq x y z
N MET A 1 -13.43 -16.87 -22.91
CA MET A 1 -13.66 -16.76 -21.44
C MET A 1 -12.51 -15.91 -20.87
N LYS A 2 -12.83 -14.86 -20.14
CA LYS A 2 -11.80 -14.20 -19.33
C LYS A 2 -11.49 -15.12 -18.18
N GLU A 3 -10.24 -15.49 -17.97
CA GLU A 3 -9.84 -16.19 -16.74
C GLU A 3 -10.22 -15.33 -15.54
N GLU A 4 -10.94 -15.92 -14.60
CA GLU A 4 -11.30 -15.26 -13.36
C GLU A 4 -10.03 -15.07 -12.53
N VAL A 5 -9.66 -13.82 -12.28
CA VAL A 5 -8.51 -13.49 -11.46
C VAL A 5 -8.83 -13.85 -10.01
N LYS A 6 -8.05 -14.76 -9.45
CA LYS A 6 -8.17 -15.14 -8.05
C LYS A 6 -7.21 -14.31 -7.20
N LEU A 7 -7.74 -13.75 -6.12
CA LEU A 7 -6.91 -13.09 -5.13
C LEU A 7 -6.01 -14.11 -4.42
N PRO A 8 -4.73 -13.80 -4.18
CA PRO A 8 -3.77 -14.75 -3.61
C PRO A 8 -4.10 -15.12 -2.16
N VAL A 9 -4.69 -14.18 -1.43
CA VAL A 9 -5.13 -14.31 -0.05
C VAL A 9 -6.21 -13.27 0.24
N THR A 10 -7.09 -13.55 1.17
CA THR A 10 -8.10 -12.59 1.64
C THR A 10 -8.23 -12.68 3.15
N ASN A 11 -8.71 -11.61 3.77
CA ASN A 11 -9.09 -11.65 5.18
C ASN A 11 -10.44 -12.38 5.36
N GLU A 12 -10.95 -12.41 6.57
CA GLU A 12 -12.23 -13.04 6.92
C GLU A 12 -13.44 -12.45 6.17
N ASN A 13 -13.35 -11.20 5.74
CA ASN A 13 -14.39 -10.53 4.94
C ASN A 13 -14.26 -10.80 3.43
N GLY A 14 -13.27 -11.56 3.01
CA GLY A 14 -12.99 -11.83 1.61
C GLY A 14 -12.28 -10.68 0.88
N TYR A 15 -11.64 -9.77 1.61
CA TYR A 15 -10.93 -8.63 1.03
C TYR A 15 -9.42 -8.83 1.01
N TYR A 16 -8.81 -8.41 -0.09
CA TYR A 16 -7.38 -8.19 -0.20
C TYR A 16 -7.10 -6.71 0.05
N GLU A 17 -6.33 -6.40 1.07
CA GLU A 17 -6.19 -5.04 1.58
C GLU A 17 -4.77 -4.50 1.41
N ILE A 18 -4.67 -3.28 0.88
CA ILE A 18 -3.43 -2.56 0.64
C ILE A 18 -3.50 -1.23 1.37
N ARG A 19 -2.42 -0.89 2.06
CA ARG A 19 -2.25 0.41 2.71
C ARG A 19 -0.98 1.08 2.23
N LEU A 20 -1.10 2.34 1.79
CA LEU A 20 0.02 3.18 1.41
C LEU A 20 0.21 4.26 2.45
N GLU A 21 1.42 4.41 2.92
CA GLU A 21 1.84 5.42 3.89
C GLU A 21 2.74 6.44 3.20
N SER A 22 2.40 7.72 3.27
CA SER A 22 3.11 8.79 2.58
C SER A 22 2.98 10.13 3.30
N ILE A 23 3.50 11.15 2.66
CA ILE A 23 3.32 12.56 3.01
C ILE A 23 2.44 13.21 1.93
N GLY A 24 1.61 14.17 2.31
CA GLY A 24 0.71 14.86 1.40
C GLY A 24 1.42 15.50 0.21
N GLY A 25 0.82 15.36 -0.97
CA GLY A 25 1.33 15.93 -2.23
C GLY A 25 2.34 15.05 -2.99
N LEU A 26 2.68 13.86 -2.50
CA LEU A 26 3.71 13.00 -3.08
C LEU A 26 3.17 11.73 -3.79
N GLY A 27 1.92 11.78 -4.23
CA GLY A 27 1.39 10.81 -5.19
C GLY A 27 0.76 9.54 -4.61
N ALA A 28 0.75 9.31 -3.31
CA ALA A 28 0.15 8.10 -2.73
C ALA A 28 -1.34 7.95 -3.03
N ASN A 29 -2.09 9.06 -3.02
CA ASN A 29 -3.51 9.03 -3.35
C ASN A 29 -3.76 8.69 -4.81
N LEU A 30 -2.96 9.24 -5.71
CA LEU A 30 -3.03 8.90 -7.13
C LEU A 30 -2.68 7.43 -7.35
N CYS A 31 -1.62 6.96 -6.72
CA CYS A 31 -1.21 5.56 -6.76
C CYS A 31 -2.34 4.64 -6.24
N GLY A 32 -2.96 4.99 -5.11
CA GLY A 32 -4.08 4.23 -4.56
C GLY A 32 -5.27 4.14 -5.51
N LYS A 33 -5.62 5.24 -6.17
CA LYS A 33 -6.67 5.25 -7.21
C LYS A 33 -6.30 4.36 -8.40
N MET A 34 -5.07 4.48 -8.90
CA MET A 34 -4.60 3.67 -10.02
C MET A 34 -4.60 2.17 -9.68
N ILE A 35 -4.20 1.79 -8.48
CA ILE A 35 -4.26 0.39 -8.01
C ILE A 35 -5.72 -0.09 -7.93
N GLY A 36 -6.62 0.74 -7.42
CA GLY A 36 -8.05 0.45 -7.41
C GLY A 36 -8.61 0.22 -8.81
N GLU A 37 -8.32 1.12 -9.74
CA GLU A 37 -8.74 1.02 -11.14
C GLU A 37 -8.15 -0.21 -11.83
N LEU A 38 -6.89 -0.53 -11.56
CA LEU A 38 -6.26 -1.75 -12.08
C LEU A 38 -7.05 -2.99 -11.69
N GLY A 39 -7.42 -3.12 -10.43
CA GLY A 39 -8.25 -4.23 -9.94
C GLY A 39 -9.61 -4.29 -10.62
N ALA A 40 -10.31 -3.16 -10.73
CA ALA A 40 -11.65 -3.10 -11.27
C ALA A 40 -11.68 -3.27 -12.80
N VAL A 41 -10.86 -2.53 -13.53
CA VAL A 41 -10.96 -2.44 -14.99
C VAL A 41 -10.22 -3.59 -15.68
N PHE A 42 -9.02 -3.91 -15.22
CA PHE A 42 -8.16 -4.89 -15.89
C PHE A 42 -8.27 -6.30 -15.32
N MET A 43 -8.50 -6.40 -14.01
CA MET A 43 -8.57 -7.70 -13.34
C MET A 43 -10.00 -8.22 -13.12
N GLY A 44 -11.02 -7.39 -13.35
CA GLY A 44 -12.41 -7.77 -13.17
C GLY A 44 -12.82 -8.00 -11.72
N LEU A 45 -12.09 -7.41 -10.77
CA LEU A 45 -12.38 -7.46 -9.35
C LEU A 45 -13.33 -6.32 -8.95
N ASN A 46 -13.95 -6.43 -7.78
CA ASN A 46 -14.48 -5.25 -7.12
C ASN A 46 -13.33 -4.51 -6.43
N ALA A 47 -13.34 -3.20 -6.50
CA ALA A 47 -12.30 -2.37 -5.90
C ALA A 47 -12.90 -1.14 -5.22
N ALA A 48 -12.35 -0.80 -4.07
CA ALA A 48 -12.60 0.45 -3.38
C ALA A 48 -11.29 1.08 -2.97
N SER A 49 -11.17 2.40 -3.14
CA SER A 49 -10.01 3.16 -2.67
C SER A 49 -10.46 4.45 -2.01
N PHE A 50 -9.84 4.81 -0.92
CA PHE A 50 -10.06 6.07 -0.23
C PHE A 50 -8.79 6.50 0.49
N SER A 51 -8.74 7.76 0.92
CA SER A 51 -7.57 8.33 1.56
C SER A 51 -7.93 9.00 2.87
N SER A 52 -7.02 8.89 3.82
CA SER A 52 -7.06 9.62 5.07
C SER A 52 -5.96 10.68 5.09
N TYR A 53 -6.31 11.88 5.43
CA TYR A 53 -5.40 13.02 5.51
C TYR A 53 -5.21 13.42 6.97
N GLY A 54 -4.00 13.83 7.33
CA GLY A 54 -3.77 14.53 8.58
C GLY A 54 -4.41 15.92 8.58
N SER A 55 -4.51 16.52 9.76
CA SER A 55 -5.16 17.84 9.95
C SER A 55 -4.45 19.02 9.28
N GLU A 56 -3.20 18.85 8.87
CA GLU A 56 -2.41 19.91 8.21
C GLU A 56 -2.40 19.73 6.68
N LYS A 57 -2.46 20.87 5.95
CA LYS A 57 -2.66 20.88 4.50
C LYS A 57 -1.44 20.47 3.66
N ARG A 58 -0.21 20.59 4.17
CA ARG A 58 1.02 20.18 3.48
C ARG A 58 1.99 19.53 4.45
N GLY A 59 2.66 18.46 3.98
CA GLY A 59 3.65 17.76 4.78
C GLY A 59 3.07 16.85 5.87
N SER A 60 1.74 16.78 6.02
CA SER A 60 1.09 15.87 6.95
C SER A 60 1.08 14.44 6.41
N PRO A 61 1.08 13.44 7.30
CA PRO A 61 0.94 12.05 6.91
C PRO A 61 -0.35 11.82 6.13
N VAL A 62 -0.24 11.05 5.05
CA VAL A 62 -1.37 10.63 4.22
C VAL A 62 -1.34 9.12 4.11
N LYS A 63 -2.51 8.51 4.26
CA LYS A 63 -2.70 7.08 4.03
C LYS A 63 -3.69 6.87 2.90
N ALA A 64 -3.35 6.00 1.98
CA ALA A 64 -4.29 5.52 0.98
C ALA A 64 -4.62 4.05 1.29
N TYR A 65 -5.89 3.72 1.22
CA TYR A 65 -6.42 2.39 1.48
C TYR A 65 -7.06 1.85 0.23
N ILE A 66 -6.71 0.63 -0.14
CA ILE A 66 -7.29 -0.06 -1.29
C ILE A 66 -7.80 -1.41 -0.82
N ARG A 67 -9.00 -1.76 -1.23
CA ARG A 67 -9.58 -3.09 -1.05
C ARG A 67 -9.97 -3.68 -2.38
N TRP A 68 -9.61 -4.92 -2.56
CA TRP A 68 -10.11 -5.75 -3.66
C TRP A 68 -10.92 -6.92 -3.11
N SER A 69 -11.98 -7.27 -3.80
CA SER A 69 -12.75 -8.48 -3.55
C SER A 69 -13.07 -9.20 -4.85
N ALA A 70 -13.46 -10.46 -4.75
CA ALA A 70 -13.89 -11.23 -5.91
C ALA A 70 -15.06 -10.57 -6.63
N GLN A 71 -15.16 -10.79 -7.92
CA GLN A 71 -16.28 -10.31 -8.71
C GLN A 71 -17.62 -10.77 -8.08
N GLY A 72 -18.57 -9.84 -7.92
CA GLY A 72 -19.85 -10.11 -7.30
C GLY A 72 -19.88 -9.99 -5.77
N GLN A 73 -18.73 -9.80 -5.12
CA GLN A 73 -18.65 -9.52 -3.69
C GLN A 73 -18.47 -8.03 -3.45
N GLU A 74 -19.51 -7.37 -2.97
CA GLU A 74 -19.47 -5.93 -2.68
C GLU A 74 -18.53 -5.60 -1.52
N ILE A 75 -17.85 -4.46 -1.62
CA ILE A 75 -17.03 -3.90 -0.54
C ILE A 75 -17.89 -2.87 0.21
N GLY A 76 -18.49 -3.30 1.31
CA GLY A 76 -19.44 -2.49 2.09
C GLY A 76 -18.82 -1.64 3.21
N ILE A 77 -17.49 -1.57 3.30
CA ILE A 77 -16.81 -0.85 4.39
C ILE A 77 -15.87 0.25 3.88
N ASN A 78 -15.85 1.37 4.59
CA ASN A 78 -14.95 2.51 4.35
C ASN A 78 -14.00 2.75 5.53
N SER A 79 -13.86 1.78 6.43
CA SER A 79 -12.94 1.87 7.56
C SER A 79 -11.48 1.80 7.10
N PRO A 80 -10.55 2.35 7.86
CA PRO A 80 -9.12 2.18 7.63
C PRO A 80 -8.72 0.71 7.51
N VAL A 81 -7.69 0.44 6.70
CA VAL A 81 -7.06 -0.88 6.63
C VAL A 81 -6.11 -1.01 7.81
N GLU A 82 -6.47 -1.86 8.77
CA GLU A 82 -5.71 -2.08 9.99
C GLU A 82 -4.60 -3.11 9.80
N GLU A 83 -4.91 -4.25 9.18
CA GLU A 83 -3.96 -5.34 8.91
C GLU A 83 -3.78 -5.54 7.40
N PRO A 84 -2.87 -4.79 6.76
CA PRO A 84 -2.70 -4.86 5.33
C PRO A 84 -2.02 -6.15 4.88
N HIS A 85 -2.41 -6.67 3.73
CA HIS A 85 -1.65 -7.71 3.01
C HIS A 85 -0.42 -7.11 2.34
N ILE A 86 -0.56 -5.87 1.84
CA ILE A 86 0.56 -5.06 1.33
C ILE A 86 0.59 -3.73 2.06
N LEU A 87 1.75 -3.38 2.58
CA LEU A 87 2.08 -2.05 3.08
C LEU A 87 3.09 -1.39 2.15
N GLY A 88 2.72 -0.28 1.53
CA GLY A 88 3.62 0.55 0.74
C GLY A 88 4.09 1.78 1.53
N LEU A 89 5.37 1.89 1.80
CA LEU A 89 5.98 3.04 2.47
C LEU A 89 6.70 3.91 1.44
N PHE A 90 6.15 5.08 1.15
CA PHE A 90 6.68 5.99 0.13
C PHE A 90 7.94 6.74 0.59
N HIS A 91 8.06 6.95 1.90
CA HIS A 91 9.17 7.70 2.50
C HIS A 91 9.72 6.98 3.72
N GLU A 92 10.95 6.54 3.63
CA GLU A 92 11.67 5.93 4.76
C GLU A 92 11.79 6.85 5.98
N ALA A 93 11.74 8.17 5.75
CA ALA A 93 11.77 9.18 6.83
C ALA A 93 10.57 9.11 7.79
N LEU A 94 9.50 8.41 7.43
CA LEU A 94 8.37 8.14 8.32
C LEU A 94 8.68 7.02 9.33
N ALA A 95 9.69 6.20 9.06
CA ALA A 95 10.12 5.15 9.97
C ALA A 95 10.58 5.75 11.31
N GLY A 96 10.04 5.24 12.40
CA GLY A 96 10.36 5.69 13.76
C GLY A 96 9.69 7.00 14.19
N LYS A 97 9.08 7.75 13.28
CA LYS A 97 8.31 8.97 13.62
C LYS A 97 6.81 8.70 13.76
N LEU A 98 6.31 7.76 12.99
CA LEU A 98 4.90 7.39 12.95
C LEU A 98 4.76 5.86 13.04
N PRO A 99 3.62 5.35 13.52
CA PRO A 99 3.38 3.93 13.61
C PRO A 99 3.00 3.33 12.25
N VAL A 100 3.83 3.57 11.23
CA VAL A 100 3.56 3.14 9.84
C VAL A 100 3.47 1.62 9.68
N THR A 101 4.07 0.87 10.59
CA THR A 101 4.06 -0.60 10.61
C THR A 101 2.96 -1.21 11.47
N ALA A 102 2.04 -0.38 12.01
CA ALA A 102 0.91 -0.90 12.77
C ALA A 102 0.11 -1.91 11.95
N GLY A 103 -0.23 -3.05 12.54
CA GLY A 103 -1.00 -4.11 11.89
C GLY A 103 -0.21 -4.98 10.89
N VAL A 104 1.10 -4.78 10.76
CA VAL A 104 1.95 -5.69 9.97
C VAL A 104 2.06 -7.03 10.66
N THR A 105 1.79 -8.09 9.92
CA THR A 105 1.90 -9.48 10.37
C THR A 105 3.01 -10.20 9.61
N GLU A 106 3.28 -11.45 9.96
CA GLU A 106 4.23 -12.30 9.22
C GLU A 106 3.86 -12.51 7.75
N LYS A 107 2.58 -12.36 7.41
CA LYS A 107 2.06 -12.52 6.05
C LYS A 107 2.08 -11.24 5.23
N THR A 108 2.35 -10.10 5.84
CA THR A 108 2.38 -8.80 5.16
C THR A 108 3.61 -8.66 4.30
N LYS A 109 3.44 -8.16 3.08
CA LYS A 109 4.54 -7.69 2.24
C LYS A 109 4.72 -6.19 2.42
N VAL A 110 5.90 -5.79 2.85
CA VAL A 110 6.24 -4.38 3.10
C VAL A 110 7.14 -3.90 1.98
N ILE A 111 6.65 -2.96 1.18
CA ILE A 111 7.38 -2.37 0.06
C ILE A 111 7.82 -0.98 0.49
N VAL A 112 9.12 -0.71 0.47
CA VAL A 112 9.70 0.56 0.91
C VAL A 112 10.42 1.24 -0.23
N ASN A 113 10.11 2.52 -0.44
CA ASN A 113 10.89 3.36 -1.34
C ASN A 113 12.16 3.84 -0.62
N THR A 114 13.26 3.20 -0.91
CA THR A 114 14.56 3.46 -0.28
C THR A 114 15.69 2.82 -1.08
N ASP A 115 16.89 3.36 -0.97
CA ASP A 115 18.13 2.77 -1.44
C ASP A 115 18.81 1.86 -0.40
N ALA A 116 18.30 1.82 0.82
CA ALA A 116 18.80 0.96 1.88
C ALA A 116 18.48 -0.52 1.63
N SER A 117 19.24 -1.39 2.27
CA SER A 117 19.00 -2.84 2.20
C SER A 117 17.74 -3.27 2.99
N PRO A 118 17.10 -4.38 2.62
CA PRO A 118 15.98 -4.92 3.39
C PRO A 118 16.33 -5.20 4.86
N MET A 119 17.56 -5.64 5.13
CA MET A 119 18.01 -5.91 6.50
C MET A 119 18.09 -4.63 7.33
N GLU A 120 18.60 -3.56 6.74
CA GLU A 120 18.67 -2.24 7.38
C GLU A 120 17.27 -1.68 7.64
N MET A 121 16.38 -1.74 6.65
CA MET A 121 15.01 -1.27 6.82
C MET A 121 14.22 -2.09 7.83
N ARG A 122 14.45 -3.39 7.92
CA ARG A 122 13.85 -4.23 8.95
C ARG A 122 14.18 -3.74 10.37
N LYS A 123 15.42 -3.36 10.59
CA LYS A 123 15.88 -2.78 11.87
C LYS A 123 15.25 -1.41 12.13
N ARG A 124 15.27 -0.53 11.13
CA ARG A 124 14.72 0.84 11.25
C ARG A 124 13.22 0.84 11.51
N LEU A 125 12.48 -0.05 10.85
CA LEU A 125 11.04 -0.23 11.02
C LEU A 125 10.68 -1.11 12.23
N LYS A 126 11.66 -1.72 12.89
CA LYS A 126 11.47 -2.65 14.03
C LYS A 126 10.49 -3.78 13.71
N LEU A 127 10.58 -4.34 12.51
CA LEU A 127 9.71 -5.40 12.05
C LEU A 127 10.18 -6.77 12.57
N CYS A 128 9.29 -7.45 13.29
CA CYS A 128 9.51 -8.81 13.76
C CYS A 128 9.10 -9.87 12.73
N GLY A 129 8.25 -9.51 11.77
CA GLY A 129 7.73 -10.41 10.75
C GLY A 129 7.47 -9.69 9.43
N GLY A 130 6.93 -10.44 8.47
CA GLY A 130 6.64 -9.94 7.13
C GLY A 130 7.85 -9.98 6.19
N GLU A 131 7.59 -9.87 4.90
CA GLU A 131 8.59 -9.78 3.84
C GLU A 131 8.86 -8.30 3.53
N ILE A 132 10.12 -7.89 3.46
CA ILE A 132 10.51 -6.53 3.09
C ILE A 132 11.10 -6.51 1.69
N ILE A 133 10.58 -5.62 0.86
CA ILE A 133 11.05 -5.34 -0.49
C ILE A 133 11.45 -3.87 -0.55
N CYS A 134 12.72 -3.58 -0.86
CA CYS A 134 13.24 -2.23 -1.02
C CYS A 134 13.39 -1.88 -2.49
N ILE A 135 12.88 -0.73 -2.88
CA ILE A 135 12.93 -0.23 -4.26
C ILE A 135 13.34 1.24 -4.22
N ASP A 136 14.42 1.58 -4.91
CA ASP A 136 14.78 2.99 -5.14
C ASP A 136 14.00 3.53 -6.35
N ALA A 137 12.75 3.90 -6.09
CA ALA A 137 11.84 4.40 -7.12
C ALA A 137 12.30 5.73 -7.71
N LEU A 138 13.00 6.56 -6.93
CA LEU A 138 13.55 7.84 -7.42
C LEU A 138 14.63 7.59 -8.46
N LYS A 139 15.56 6.69 -8.19
CA LYS A 139 16.60 6.31 -9.14
C LYS A 139 16.01 5.73 -10.42
N ILE A 140 15.03 4.83 -10.32
CA ILE A 140 14.34 4.26 -11.47
C ILE A 140 13.66 5.35 -12.31
N ALA A 141 12.97 6.30 -11.68
CA ALA A 141 12.31 7.40 -12.37
C ALA A 141 13.31 8.30 -13.10
N MET A 142 14.45 8.60 -12.48
CA MET A 142 15.52 9.42 -13.09
C MET A 142 16.19 8.70 -14.26
N GLU A 143 16.46 7.41 -14.14
CA GLU A 143 17.09 6.60 -15.20
C GLU A 143 16.15 6.36 -16.39
N SER A 144 14.85 6.19 -16.14
CA SER A 144 13.84 6.00 -17.19
C SER A 144 13.53 7.27 -17.99
N LYS A 145 14.11 8.42 -17.62
CA LYS A 145 13.84 9.73 -18.24
C LYS A 145 12.35 10.02 -18.39
N THR A 146 11.57 9.60 -17.41
CA THR A 146 10.15 9.92 -17.35
C THR A 146 10.03 11.44 -17.21
N ARG A 147 9.62 12.07 -18.28
CA ARG A 147 9.38 13.51 -18.36
C ARG A 147 8.04 13.84 -17.73
#